data_0572c62f816d3510ba62bba6a60ea05a
#
_entry.id   0572c62f816d3510ba62bba6a60ea05a
#
_cell.length_a   1.000
_cell.length_b   1.000
_cell.length_c   1.000
_cell.angle_alpha   90.00
_cell.angle_beta   90.00
_cell.angle_gamma   90.00
#
_symmetry.space_group_name_H-M   'P 1'
#
loop_
_entity.id
_entity.type
_entity.pdbx_description
1 polymer ?
#
loop_
_entity_poly.entity_id
_entity_poly.type
_entity_poly.pdbx_seq_one_letter_code
_entity_poly.pdbx_strand_id
1 'polypeptide(L)'
;MNRVIACIDSSPCIDAVAEAAVWVAKQTQRELVLLQILDYYPASYHLGEISGVIGFESNAMLLKELAELEQKQSELALDYSNNLLKHISELIEKQYDLTSTKIQEKGDFLEQSFNILKENDVVIIGRVGERAAEKN
;
A
#
# COMPACT_ATOMS: atom_id res chain seq x y z
N MET A 1 -16.81 -17.39 -2.43
CA MET A 1 -17.60 -16.18 -2.74
C MET A 1 -16.76 -15.26 -3.63
N ASN A 2 -17.35 -14.71 -4.67
CA ASN A 2 -16.62 -13.84 -5.60
C ASN A 2 -16.37 -12.46 -4.98
N ARG A 3 -15.22 -11.88 -5.26
CA ARG A 3 -14.81 -10.62 -4.67
C ARG A 3 -14.38 -9.63 -5.74
N VAL A 4 -14.55 -8.34 -5.44
CA VAL A 4 -13.90 -7.25 -6.19
C VAL A 4 -12.78 -6.70 -5.31
N ILE A 5 -11.57 -6.74 -5.82
CA ILE A 5 -10.38 -6.29 -5.11
C ILE A 5 -9.97 -4.93 -5.66
N ALA A 6 -10.09 -3.91 -4.84
CA ALA A 6 -9.63 -2.55 -5.19
C ALA A 6 -8.24 -2.34 -4.62
N CYS A 7 -7.26 -2.11 -5.47
CA CYS A 7 -5.89 -1.83 -5.04
C CYS A 7 -5.76 -0.36 -4.67
N ILE A 8 -5.56 -0.10 -3.39
CA ILE A 8 -5.51 1.25 -2.81
C ILE A 8 -4.06 1.66 -2.59
N ASP A 9 -3.68 2.81 -3.11
CA ASP A 9 -2.37 3.42 -2.86
C ASP A 9 -2.54 4.94 -2.74
N SER A 10 -1.44 5.67 -2.60
CA SER A 10 -1.48 7.13 -2.50
C SER A 10 -1.37 7.82 -3.86
N SER A 11 -1.60 7.09 -4.95
CA SER A 11 -1.55 7.67 -6.29
C SER A 11 -2.75 8.59 -6.57
N PRO A 12 -2.63 9.47 -7.58
CA PRO A 12 -3.77 10.33 -7.98
C PRO A 12 -4.99 9.56 -8.47
N CYS A 13 -4.85 8.28 -8.79
CA CYS A 13 -5.94 7.45 -9.31
C CYS A 13 -6.83 6.84 -8.23
N ILE A 14 -6.56 7.10 -6.96
CA ILE A 14 -7.26 6.42 -5.85
C ILE A 14 -8.78 6.61 -5.90
N ASP A 15 -9.25 7.81 -6.18
CA ASP A 15 -10.69 8.10 -6.24
C ASP A 15 -11.35 7.34 -7.39
N ALA A 16 -10.72 7.32 -8.55
CA ALA A 16 -11.22 6.60 -9.71
C ALA A 16 -11.27 5.09 -9.46
N VAL A 17 -10.25 4.54 -8.80
CA VAL A 17 -10.21 3.13 -8.43
C VAL A 17 -11.34 2.79 -7.48
N ALA A 18 -11.55 3.62 -6.46
CA ALA A 18 -12.61 3.39 -5.47
C ALA A 18 -14.00 3.44 -6.13
N GLU A 19 -14.25 4.43 -6.97
CA GLU A 19 -15.53 4.56 -7.68
C GLU A 19 -15.80 3.37 -8.60
N ALA A 20 -14.79 2.98 -9.39
CA ALA A 20 -14.91 1.85 -10.30
C ALA A 20 -15.17 0.55 -9.54
N ALA A 21 -14.46 0.33 -8.43
CA ALA A 21 -14.61 -0.86 -7.62
C ALA A 21 -16.02 -0.95 -6.99
N VAL A 22 -16.53 0.16 -6.49
CA VAL A 22 -17.89 0.22 -5.93
C VAL A 22 -18.92 -0.10 -7.02
N TRP A 23 -18.76 0.49 -8.20
CA TRP A 23 -19.68 0.25 -9.30
C TRP A 23 -19.70 -1.23 -9.70
N VAL A 24 -18.53 -1.83 -9.87
CA VAL A 24 -18.43 -3.25 -10.23
C VAL A 24 -19.01 -4.13 -9.13
N ALA A 25 -18.70 -3.85 -7.85
CA ALA A 25 -19.20 -4.63 -6.73
C ALA A 25 -20.72 -4.61 -6.65
N LYS A 26 -21.34 -3.45 -6.86
CA LYS A 26 -22.79 -3.32 -6.85
C LYS A 26 -23.45 -4.01 -8.05
N GLN A 27 -22.88 -3.84 -9.24
CA GLN A 27 -23.44 -4.45 -10.45
C GLN A 27 -23.34 -5.97 -10.44
N THR A 28 -22.30 -6.52 -9.85
CA THR A 28 -22.07 -7.97 -9.81
C THR A 28 -22.49 -8.61 -8.50
N GLN A 29 -22.92 -7.80 -7.53
CA GLN A 29 -23.27 -8.28 -6.18
C GLN A 29 -22.12 -9.06 -5.52
N ARG A 30 -20.90 -8.55 -5.69
CA ARG A 30 -19.70 -9.13 -5.12
C ARG A 30 -19.28 -8.38 -3.86
N GLU A 31 -18.56 -9.09 -2.99
CA GLU A 31 -17.92 -8.49 -1.83
C GLU A 31 -16.83 -7.51 -2.29
N LEU A 32 -16.77 -6.34 -1.68
CA LEU A 32 -15.71 -5.37 -1.95
C LEU A 32 -14.58 -5.52 -0.95
N VAL A 33 -13.36 -5.68 -1.47
CA VAL A 33 -12.15 -5.76 -0.66
C VAL A 33 -11.22 -4.62 -1.06
N LEU A 34 -10.77 -3.86 -0.07
CA LEU A 34 -9.76 -2.82 -0.26
C LEU A 34 -8.40 -3.42 0.10
N LEU A 35 -7.55 -3.58 -0.91
CA LEU A 35 -6.23 -4.18 -0.75
C LEU A 35 -5.17 -3.10 -0.82
N GLN A 36 -4.30 -3.05 0.19
CA GLN A 36 -3.16 -2.16 0.22
C GLN A 36 -1.90 -2.96 0.49
N ILE A 37 -0.93 -2.84 -0.41
CA ILE A 37 0.36 -3.50 -0.26
C ILE A 37 1.41 -2.42 -0.10
N LEU A 38 2.09 -2.43 1.04
CA LEU A 38 3.12 -1.45 1.36
C LEU A 38 4.45 -1.92 0.79
N ASP A 39 4.89 -1.25 -0.26
CA ASP A 39 6.17 -1.48 -0.90
C ASP A 39 7.18 -0.56 -0.22
N TYR A 40 7.91 -1.12 0.73
CA TYR A 40 8.78 -0.37 1.60
C TYR A 40 10.24 -0.80 1.43
N TYR A 41 11.10 0.18 1.16
CA TYR A 41 12.54 -0.05 1.04
C TYR A 41 13.25 0.51 2.27
N PRO A 42 13.83 -0.36 3.13
CA PRO A 42 14.54 0.10 4.31
C PRO A 42 15.71 1.03 3.98
N ALA A 43 15.93 2.03 4.80
CA ALA A 43 17.07 2.93 4.66
C ALA A 43 18.39 2.15 4.73
N SER A 44 18.41 1.05 5.45
CA SER A 44 19.56 0.13 5.55
C SER A 44 19.99 -0.43 4.20
N TYR A 45 19.14 -0.40 3.20
CA TYR A 45 19.43 -0.86 1.85
C TYR A 45 20.59 -0.08 1.21
N HIS A 46 20.83 1.15 1.65
CA HIS A 46 21.88 2.02 1.11
C HIS A 46 23.15 2.03 1.94
N LEU A 47 23.22 1.25 3.00
CA LEU A 47 24.37 1.24 3.91
C LEU A 47 25.66 0.77 3.25
N GLY A 48 25.59 -0.15 2.29
CA GLY A 48 26.75 -0.63 1.58
C GLY A 48 27.50 0.45 0.82
N GLU A 49 26.81 1.48 0.38
CA GLU A 49 27.40 2.61 -0.35
C GLU A 49 28.10 3.58 0.59
N ILE A 50 27.65 3.68 1.82
CA ILE A 50 28.16 4.62 2.81
C ILE A 50 29.31 4.02 3.63
N SER A 51 29.23 2.75 3.95
CA SER A 51 30.14 2.07 4.87
C SER A 51 31.62 2.08 4.43
N GLY A 52 31.88 2.21 3.14
CA GLY A 52 33.24 2.28 2.61
C GLY A 52 33.90 3.64 2.77
N VAL A 53 33.15 4.67 3.16
CA VAL A 53 33.62 6.06 3.22
C VAL A 53 33.80 6.54 4.65
N ILE A 54 33.11 5.93 5.60
CA ILE A 54 33.08 6.36 7.00
C ILE A 54 33.95 5.45 7.86
N GLY A 55 34.65 6.02 8.84
CA GLY A 55 35.48 5.26 9.78
C GLY A 55 34.60 4.31 10.62
N PHE A 56 35.21 3.25 11.15
CA PHE A 56 34.52 2.17 11.80
C PHE A 56 33.59 2.62 12.94
N GLU A 57 34.07 3.49 13.84
CA GLU A 57 33.23 3.97 14.96
C GLU A 57 32.11 4.89 14.47
N SER A 58 32.40 5.77 13.53
CA SER A 58 31.38 6.65 12.93
C SER A 58 30.34 5.84 12.18
N ASN A 59 30.75 4.76 11.53
CA ASN A 59 29.84 3.88 10.82
C ASN A 59 28.85 3.20 11.78
N ALA A 60 29.31 2.75 12.96
CA ALA A 60 28.45 2.12 13.95
C ALA A 60 27.37 3.10 14.46
N MET A 61 27.75 4.35 14.74
CA MET A 61 26.79 5.38 15.14
C MET A 61 25.79 5.70 14.02
N LEU A 62 26.29 5.82 12.79
CA LEU A 62 25.46 6.10 11.64
C LEU A 62 24.44 4.98 11.41
N LEU A 63 24.87 3.71 11.54
CA LEU A 63 24.00 2.56 11.40
C LEU A 63 22.85 2.61 12.42
N LYS A 64 23.16 2.96 13.66
CA LYS A 64 22.17 3.09 14.72
C LYS A 64 21.14 4.19 14.41
N GLU A 65 21.64 5.36 14.00
CA GLU A 65 20.78 6.49 13.65
C GLU A 65 19.89 6.17 12.46
N LEU A 66 20.43 5.50 11.43
CA LEU A 66 19.65 5.10 10.27
C LEU A 66 18.59 4.06 10.63
N ALA A 67 18.92 3.13 11.51
CA ALA A 67 17.94 2.14 11.98
C ALA A 67 16.77 2.80 12.74
N GLU A 68 17.08 3.79 13.58
CA GLU A 68 16.06 4.55 14.30
C GLU A 68 15.17 5.36 13.35
N LEU A 69 15.77 6.02 12.37
CA LEU A 69 15.03 6.77 11.35
C LEU A 69 14.15 5.85 10.50
N GLU A 70 14.67 4.70 10.11
CA GLU A 70 13.94 3.70 9.35
C GLU A 70 12.71 3.22 10.12
N GLN A 71 12.87 2.91 11.40
CA GLN A 71 11.76 2.50 12.25
C GLN A 71 10.68 3.58 12.34
N LYS A 72 11.10 4.82 12.56
CA LYS A 72 10.18 5.95 12.65
C LYS A 72 9.44 6.19 11.35
N GLN A 73 10.14 6.13 10.21
CA GLN A 73 9.51 6.28 8.90
C GLN A 73 8.52 5.16 8.62
N SER A 74 8.86 3.94 9.03
CA SER A 74 7.99 2.78 8.87
C SER A 74 6.70 2.93 9.67
N GLU A 75 6.80 3.43 10.91
CA GLU A 75 5.64 3.68 11.76
C GLU A 75 4.74 4.76 11.17
N LEU A 76 5.32 5.86 10.67
CA LEU A 76 4.57 6.94 10.06
C LEU A 76 3.89 6.50 8.77
N ALA A 77 4.58 5.72 7.96
CA ALA A 77 4.02 5.19 6.72
C ALA A 77 2.86 4.25 7.00
N LEU A 78 2.99 3.40 8.01
CA LEU A 78 1.94 2.48 8.42
C LEU A 78 0.70 3.24 8.93
N ASP A 79 0.91 4.26 9.77
CA ASP A 79 -0.17 5.09 10.28
C ASP A 79 -0.91 5.81 9.16
N TYR A 80 -0.16 6.39 8.22
CA TYR A 80 -0.73 7.04 7.05
C TYR A 80 -1.57 6.07 6.23
N SER A 81 -1.03 4.89 5.99
CA SER A 81 -1.70 3.86 5.18
C SER A 81 -2.96 3.33 5.84
N ASN A 82 -2.92 3.12 7.16
CA ASN A 82 -4.09 2.72 7.93
C ASN A 82 -5.18 3.78 7.88
N ASN A 83 -4.80 5.04 8.05
CA ASN A 83 -5.74 6.16 7.98
C ASN A 83 -6.36 6.29 6.58
N LEU A 84 -5.56 6.08 5.55
CA LEU A 84 -6.05 6.12 4.16
C LEU A 84 -7.09 5.04 3.91
N LEU A 85 -6.81 3.79 4.29
CA LEU A 85 -7.75 2.68 4.14
C LEU A 85 -9.05 2.95 4.90
N LYS A 86 -8.92 3.41 6.14
CA LYS A 86 -10.06 3.73 6.98
C LYS A 86 -10.92 4.82 6.36
N HIS A 87 -10.27 5.88 5.88
CA HIS A 87 -10.94 7.00 5.24
C HIS A 87 -11.73 6.57 3.99
N ILE A 88 -11.09 5.80 3.13
CA ILE A 88 -11.73 5.29 1.91
C ILE A 88 -12.91 4.37 2.26
N SER A 89 -12.72 3.46 3.21
CA SER A 89 -13.78 2.56 3.67
C SER A 89 -14.99 3.32 4.22
N GLU A 90 -14.76 4.34 5.02
CA GLU A 90 -15.82 5.18 5.59
C GLU A 90 -16.55 5.99 4.51
N LEU A 91 -15.81 6.53 3.54
CA LEU A 91 -16.42 7.24 2.41
C LEU A 91 -17.33 6.34 1.58
N ILE A 92 -16.87 5.13 1.29
CA ILE A 92 -17.64 4.16 0.53
C ILE A 92 -18.92 3.78 1.28
N GLU A 93 -18.82 3.52 2.57
CA GLU A 93 -19.96 3.18 3.40
C GLU A 93 -20.98 4.33 3.44
N LYS A 94 -20.49 5.55 3.63
CA LYS A 94 -21.34 6.74 3.75
C LYS A 94 -22.00 7.13 2.43
N GLN A 95 -21.25 7.10 1.33
CA GLN A 95 -21.75 7.56 0.03
C GLN A 95 -22.54 6.49 -0.72
N TYR A 96 -22.16 5.24 -0.60
CA TYR A 96 -22.69 4.16 -1.41
C TYR A 96 -23.42 3.08 -0.60
N ASP A 97 -23.43 3.23 0.71
CA ASP A 97 -24.05 2.24 1.64
C ASP A 97 -23.50 0.83 1.40
N LEU A 98 -22.19 0.73 1.24
CA LEU A 98 -21.50 -0.52 0.94
C LEU A 98 -20.37 -0.74 1.94
N THR A 99 -20.41 -1.89 2.61
CA THR A 99 -19.36 -2.30 3.54
C THR A 99 -18.21 -2.94 2.78
N SER A 100 -16.98 -2.61 3.16
CA SER A 100 -15.78 -3.17 2.54
C SER A 100 -14.89 -3.85 3.56
N THR A 101 -14.18 -4.88 3.10
CA THR A 101 -13.15 -5.57 3.88
C THR A 101 -11.81 -4.94 3.55
N LYS A 102 -10.98 -4.75 4.57
CA LYS A 102 -9.65 -4.15 4.40
C LYS A 102 -8.57 -5.20 4.58
N ILE A 103 -7.65 -5.27 3.61
CA ILE A 103 -6.48 -6.15 3.69
C ILE A 103 -5.25 -5.28 3.47
N GLN A 104 -4.30 -5.33 4.39
CA GLN A 104 -3.04 -4.61 4.30
C GLN A 104 -1.89 -5.58 4.49
N GLU A 105 -0.96 -5.58 3.55
CA GLU A 105 0.22 -6.44 3.58
C GLU A 105 1.48 -5.63 3.24
N LYS A 106 2.62 -6.10 3.69
CA LYS A 106 3.93 -5.54 3.35
C LYS A 106 4.64 -6.45 2.40
N GLY A 107 5.39 -5.87 1.46
CA GLY A 107 6.24 -6.63 0.57
C GLY A 107 6.09 -6.21 -0.88
N ASP A 108 6.51 -7.07 -1.78
CA ASP A 108 6.41 -6.84 -3.21
C ASP A 108 4.95 -6.99 -3.65
N PHE A 109 4.48 -6.02 -4.44
CA PHE A 109 3.10 -6.01 -4.91
C PHE A 109 2.71 -7.30 -5.64
N LEU A 110 3.55 -7.74 -6.58
CA LEU A 110 3.25 -8.94 -7.36
C LEU A 110 3.21 -10.18 -6.50
N GLU A 111 4.20 -10.36 -5.63
CA GLU A 111 4.28 -11.53 -4.76
C GLU A 111 3.08 -11.62 -3.81
N GLN A 112 2.78 -10.51 -3.12
CA GLN A 112 1.67 -10.48 -2.17
C GLN A 112 0.32 -10.61 -2.88
N SER A 113 0.19 -10.05 -4.07
CA SER A 113 -1.03 -10.18 -4.85
C SER A 113 -1.31 -11.64 -5.21
N PHE A 114 -0.31 -12.38 -5.65
CA PHE A 114 -0.47 -13.81 -5.95
C PHE A 114 -0.92 -14.61 -4.74
N ASN A 115 -0.47 -14.24 -3.55
CA ASN A 115 -0.86 -14.92 -2.32
C ASN A 115 -2.30 -14.62 -1.88
N ILE A 116 -2.78 -13.43 -2.19
CA ILE A 116 -4.09 -12.94 -1.73
C ILE A 116 -5.21 -13.23 -2.73
N LEU A 117 -4.93 -13.04 -4.02
CA LEU A 117 -5.92 -13.19 -5.07
C LEU A 117 -6.34 -14.63 -5.26
N LYS A 118 -7.64 -14.82 -5.46
CA LYS A 118 -8.24 -16.13 -5.71
C LYS A 118 -8.85 -16.16 -7.09
N GLU A 119 -9.14 -17.38 -7.55
CA GLU A 119 -9.82 -17.58 -8.81
C GLU A 119 -11.18 -16.87 -8.79
N ASN A 120 -11.53 -16.21 -9.87
CA ASN A 120 -12.77 -15.46 -10.04
C ASN A 120 -12.80 -14.08 -9.33
N ASP A 121 -11.71 -13.65 -8.71
CA ASP A 121 -11.64 -12.28 -8.21
C ASP A 121 -11.56 -11.29 -9.38
N VAL A 122 -12.23 -10.16 -9.24
CA VAL A 122 -12.09 -9.02 -10.16
C VAL A 122 -11.18 -8.01 -9.49
N VAL A 123 -10.12 -7.62 -10.18
CA VAL A 123 -9.12 -6.70 -9.64
C VAL A 123 -9.23 -5.35 -10.32
N ILE A 124 -9.35 -4.29 -9.54
CA ILE A 124 -9.37 -2.91 -10.03
C ILE A 124 -8.07 -2.25 -9.64
N ILE A 125 -7.30 -1.83 -10.63
CA ILE A 125 -5.98 -1.22 -10.45
C ILE A 125 -5.96 0.14 -11.13
N GLY A 126 -5.32 1.12 -10.50
CA GLY A 126 -5.14 2.43 -11.10
C GLY A 126 -4.17 2.38 -12.28
N ARG A 127 -4.39 3.26 -13.23
CA ARG A 127 -3.55 3.37 -14.44
C ARG A 127 -2.12 3.79 -14.11
N VAL A 128 -1.96 4.68 -13.09
CA VAL A 128 -0.66 5.18 -12.65
C VAL A 128 -0.49 4.80 -11.20
N GLY A 129 0.51 3.97 -10.90
CA GLY A 129 0.83 3.58 -9.54
C GLY A 129 1.59 4.67 -8.80
N GLU A 130 1.73 4.48 -7.49
CA GLU A 130 2.40 5.42 -6.60
C GLU A 130 3.83 5.74 -7.06
N ARG A 131 4.60 4.72 -7.42
CA ARG A 131 5.98 4.89 -7.90
C ARG A 131 6.06 5.64 -9.23
N ALA A 132 5.16 5.34 -10.13
CA ALA A 132 5.11 6.01 -11.41
C ALA A 132 4.78 7.49 -11.26
N ALA A 133 3.90 7.83 -10.30
CA ALA A 133 3.56 9.21 -10.00
C ALA A 133 4.74 9.99 -9.44
N GLU A 134 5.58 9.36 -8.62
CA GLU A 134 6.77 9.99 -8.05
C GLU A 134 7.84 10.30 -9.10
N LYS A 135 7.91 9.53 -10.17
CA LYS A 135 8.89 9.72 -11.25
C LYS A 135 8.53 10.82 -12.23
N ASN A 136 7.32 11.25 -12.21
CA ASN A 136 6.82 12.31 -13.08
C ASN A 136 6.70 13.62 -12.31
#